data_d5ad719a8e370a7240495f2a74eb8490
#
_entry.id   d5ad719a8e370a7240495f2a74eb8490
#
_cell.length_a   1.000
_cell.length_b   1.000
_cell.length_c   1.000
_cell.angle_alpha   90.00
_cell.angle_beta   90.00
_cell.angle_gamma   90.00
#
_symmetry.space_group_name_H-M   'P 1'
#
loop_
_entity.id
_entity.type
_entity.pdbx_description
1 polymer ?
#
loop_
_entity_poly.entity_id
_entity_poly.type
_entity_poly.pdbx_seq_one_letter_code
_entity_poly.pdbx_strand_id
1 'polypeptide(L)'
;MSRNRIWISGADGKIGKVLQKYLDPFVDEVLATDKYIVDIVNSDETSIFARRNRPNVIINCSALTDPVLCQENPDEAFRVNALGARNMAVAANTVDAKIIHMSADDVFSGQSRSAYREYDTPHPTTMYGKSKLMGENFVREFSVKHFILRTSWLFSPVNHRVEDIIKEAQETGKVMVPKAQYSSPTSAYQLAE
;
A
#
# COMPACT_ATOMS: atom_id res chain seq x y z
N MET A 1 23.41 -17.97 9.47
CA MET A 1 22.14 -17.93 8.74
C MET A 1 22.20 -16.76 7.77
N SER A 2 21.75 -16.92 6.52
CA SER A 2 21.68 -15.79 5.58
C SER A 2 20.61 -14.81 6.08
N ARG A 3 20.91 -13.50 6.08
CA ARG A 3 19.93 -12.45 6.39
C ARG A 3 18.77 -12.51 5.38
N ASN A 4 17.55 -12.25 5.84
CA ASN A 4 16.45 -12.01 4.92
C ASN A 4 16.71 -10.67 4.20
N ARG A 5 16.55 -10.67 2.87
CA ARG A 5 16.64 -9.45 2.10
C ARG A 5 15.24 -8.98 1.75
N ILE A 6 14.85 -7.83 2.30
CA ILE A 6 13.50 -7.31 2.22
C ILE A 6 13.51 -6.00 1.42
N TRP A 7 12.84 -5.99 0.28
CA TRP A 7 12.66 -4.77 -0.51
C TRP A 7 11.34 -4.09 -0.16
N ILE A 8 11.42 -2.86 0.34
CA ILE A 8 10.27 -2.00 0.64
C ILE A 8 10.18 -0.92 -0.43
N SER A 9 9.16 -0.95 -1.27
CA SER A 9 8.83 0.16 -2.17
C SER A 9 7.87 1.14 -1.50
N GLY A 10 7.97 2.44 -1.80
CA GLY A 10 7.24 3.48 -1.07
C GLY A 10 7.72 3.62 0.38
N ALA A 11 9.03 3.51 0.56
CA ALA A 11 9.70 3.52 1.86
C ALA A 11 9.58 4.87 2.61
N ASP A 12 9.30 5.94 1.89
CA ASP A 12 9.04 7.29 2.42
C ASP A 12 7.59 7.50 2.92
N GLY A 13 6.69 6.56 2.59
CA GLY A 13 5.30 6.56 3.03
C GLY A 13 5.11 6.19 4.51
N LYS A 14 3.86 6.29 5.00
CA LYS A 14 3.50 6.03 6.41
C LYS A 14 3.94 4.64 6.88
N ILE A 15 3.54 3.60 6.16
CA ILE A 15 3.86 2.22 6.52
C ILE A 15 5.32 1.87 6.21
N GLY A 16 5.88 2.39 5.10
CA GLY A 16 7.27 2.16 4.74
C GLY A 16 8.25 2.66 5.80
N LYS A 17 8.01 3.85 6.37
CA LYS A 17 8.79 4.40 7.49
C LYS A 17 8.69 3.58 8.77
N VAL A 18 7.51 3.03 9.05
CA VAL A 18 7.32 2.18 10.24
C VAL A 18 8.01 0.84 10.04
N LEU A 19 7.88 0.20 8.89
CA LEU A 19 8.56 -1.05 8.56
C LEU A 19 10.07 -0.93 8.69
N GLN A 20 10.69 0.16 8.19
CA GLN A 20 12.13 0.39 8.33
C GLN A 20 12.60 0.52 9.78
N LYS A 21 11.73 0.97 10.69
CA LYS A 21 12.04 1.07 12.13
C LYS A 21 11.77 -0.25 12.86
N TYR A 22 10.82 -1.05 12.36
CA TYR A 22 10.41 -2.30 12.99
C TYR A 22 11.35 -3.45 12.68
N LEU A 23 11.85 -3.52 11.44
CA LEU A 23 12.75 -4.58 10.99
C LEU A 23 14.12 -4.47 11.66
N ASP A 24 14.60 -5.61 12.17
CA ASP A 24 15.87 -5.68 12.87
C ASP A 24 17.06 -5.72 11.88
N PRO A 25 17.92 -4.69 11.85
CA PRO A 25 19.05 -4.64 10.91
C PRO A 25 20.12 -5.71 11.17
N PHE A 26 20.07 -6.42 12.29
CA PHE A 26 20.97 -7.56 12.54
C PHE A 26 20.46 -8.85 11.88
N VAL A 27 19.14 -8.97 11.67
CA VAL A 27 18.49 -10.14 11.08
C VAL A 27 18.15 -9.91 9.60
N ASP A 28 17.71 -8.69 9.26
CA ASP A 28 17.18 -8.33 7.96
C ASP A 28 18.09 -7.33 7.23
N GLU A 29 18.26 -7.51 5.93
CA GLU A 29 18.83 -6.52 5.01
C GLU A 29 17.69 -5.78 4.33
N VAL A 30 17.46 -4.53 4.72
CA VAL A 30 16.36 -3.71 4.19
C VAL A 30 16.82 -2.91 2.97
N LEU A 31 16.15 -3.12 1.85
CA LEU A 31 16.31 -2.37 0.60
C LEU A 31 15.12 -1.40 0.48
N ALA A 32 15.30 -0.19 0.99
CA ALA A 32 14.27 0.84 0.99
C ALA A 32 14.32 1.68 -0.28
N THR A 33 13.22 1.78 -1.03
CA THR A 33 13.13 2.60 -2.24
C THR A 33 11.87 3.46 -2.24
N ASP A 34 12.01 4.67 -2.74
CA ASP A 34 10.94 5.56 -3.14
C ASP A 34 10.89 5.68 -4.68
N LYS A 35 10.01 6.55 -5.20
CA LYS A 35 9.84 6.74 -6.64
C LYS A 35 11.06 7.35 -7.36
N TYR A 36 11.98 7.98 -6.62
CA TYR A 36 13.20 8.59 -7.19
C TYR A 36 14.35 7.58 -7.28
N ILE A 37 14.29 6.50 -6.51
CA ILE A 37 15.28 5.41 -6.52
C ILE A 37 14.83 4.32 -7.49
N VAL A 38 13.54 3.91 -7.42
CA VAL A 38 12.91 2.95 -8.33
C VAL A 38 11.47 3.37 -8.55
N ASP A 39 11.15 3.85 -9.74
CA ASP A 39 9.75 4.08 -10.11
C ASP A 39 9.07 2.73 -10.40
N ILE A 40 8.13 2.34 -9.56
CA ILE A 40 7.40 1.07 -9.73
C ILE A 40 6.60 0.99 -11.04
N VAL A 41 6.30 2.13 -11.66
CA VAL A 41 5.61 2.18 -12.96
C VAL A 41 6.57 1.82 -14.10
N ASN A 42 7.86 1.98 -13.91
CA ASN A 42 8.87 1.56 -14.86
C ASN A 42 9.22 0.07 -14.66
N SER A 43 8.77 -0.77 -15.61
CA SER A 43 8.96 -2.23 -15.55
C SER A 43 10.44 -2.63 -15.60
N ASP A 44 11.26 -1.87 -16.30
CA ASP A 44 12.69 -2.17 -16.44
C ASP A 44 13.43 -1.85 -15.14
N GLU A 45 13.15 -0.71 -14.52
CA GLU A 45 13.72 -0.35 -13.22
C GLU A 45 13.40 -1.39 -12.14
N THR A 46 12.12 -1.80 -12.02
CA THR A 46 11.69 -2.80 -11.05
C THR A 46 12.37 -4.14 -11.29
N SER A 47 12.43 -4.58 -12.55
CA SER A 47 13.05 -5.86 -12.94
C SER A 47 14.57 -5.86 -12.71
N ILE A 48 15.25 -4.78 -13.09
CA ILE A 48 16.70 -4.63 -12.90
C ILE A 48 17.02 -4.62 -11.41
N PHE A 49 16.27 -3.83 -10.61
CA PHE A 49 16.50 -3.75 -9.18
C PHE A 49 16.31 -5.11 -8.49
N ALA A 50 15.21 -5.82 -8.79
CA ALA A 50 14.95 -7.15 -8.24
C ALA A 50 16.05 -8.15 -8.60
N ARG A 51 16.44 -8.24 -9.87
CA ARG A 51 17.49 -9.18 -10.34
C ARG A 51 18.86 -8.89 -9.72
N ARG A 52 19.21 -7.61 -9.54
CA ARG A 52 20.48 -7.17 -8.98
C ARG A 52 20.57 -7.46 -7.49
N ASN A 53 19.50 -7.18 -6.76
CA ASN A 53 19.47 -7.26 -5.30
C ASN A 53 18.93 -8.58 -4.76
N ARG A 54 18.17 -9.35 -5.55
CA ARG A 54 17.58 -10.66 -5.21
C ARG A 54 16.90 -10.66 -3.83
N PRO A 55 15.88 -9.84 -3.59
CA PRO A 55 15.14 -9.85 -2.34
C PRO A 55 14.44 -11.21 -2.13
N ASN A 56 14.30 -11.63 -0.87
CA ASN A 56 13.49 -12.79 -0.49
C ASN A 56 12.01 -12.41 -0.33
N VAL A 57 11.79 -11.15 0.08
CA VAL A 57 10.47 -10.56 0.31
C VAL A 57 10.43 -9.18 -0.32
N ILE A 58 9.34 -8.86 -0.99
CA ILE A 58 9.02 -7.53 -1.51
C ILE A 58 7.77 -7.04 -0.79
N ILE A 59 7.85 -5.87 -0.14
CA ILE A 59 6.70 -5.22 0.48
C ILE A 59 6.35 -4.00 -0.35
N ASN A 60 5.26 -4.10 -1.12
CA ASN A 60 4.81 -3.00 -1.97
C ASN A 60 3.88 -2.06 -1.19
N CYS A 61 4.46 -0.97 -0.67
CA CYS A 61 3.76 0.12 0.01
C CYS A 61 3.52 1.33 -0.91
N SER A 62 4.02 1.29 -2.15
CA SER A 62 3.84 2.38 -3.12
C SER A 62 2.39 2.46 -3.59
N ALA A 63 1.79 3.63 -3.50
CA ALA A 63 0.45 3.89 -4.02
C ALA A 63 0.17 5.39 -4.14
N LEU A 64 -0.68 5.78 -5.08
CA LEU A 64 -1.38 7.06 -5.04
C LEU A 64 -2.61 6.88 -4.12
N THR A 65 -2.59 7.49 -2.94
CA THR A 65 -3.57 7.23 -1.87
C THR A 65 -4.58 8.35 -1.65
N ASP A 66 -4.42 9.50 -2.30
CA ASP A 66 -5.36 10.61 -2.21
C ASP A 66 -6.59 10.32 -3.09
N PRO A 67 -7.80 10.15 -2.51
CA PRO A 67 -9.00 9.82 -3.29
C PRO A 67 -9.43 10.93 -4.24
N VAL A 68 -9.16 12.19 -3.90
CA VAL A 68 -9.50 13.34 -4.74
C VAL A 68 -8.59 13.34 -5.97
N LEU A 69 -7.28 13.23 -5.77
CA LEU A 69 -6.33 13.13 -6.87
C LEU A 69 -6.60 11.91 -7.77
N CYS A 70 -6.98 10.77 -7.19
CA CYS A 70 -7.35 9.58 -7.97
C CYS A 70 -8.62 9.82 -8.82
N GLN A 71 -9.57 10.59 -8.31
CA GLN A 71 -10.80 10.93 -9.04
C GLN A 71 -10.54 11.93 -10.15
N GLU A 72 -9.68 12.92 -9.92
CA GLU A 72 -9.31 13.94 -10.91
C GLU A 72 -8.36 13.39 -11.98
N ASN A 73 -7.49 12.43 -11.62
CA ASN A 73 -6.49 11.83 -12.50
C ASN A 73 -6.58 10.30 -12.48
N PRO A 74 -7.64 9.68 -13.04
CA PRO A 74 -7.84 8.23 -13.00
C PRO A 74 -6.69 7.46 -13.66
N ASP A 75 -6.18 7.94 -14.79
CA ASP A 75 -5.10 7.30 -15.54
C ASP A 75 -3.84 7.17 -14.67
N GLU A 76 -3.50 8.21 -13.91
CA GLU A 76 -2.37 8.18 -12.99
C GLU A 76 -2.63 7.23 -11.82
N ALA A 77 -3.85 7.19 -11.28
CA ALA A 77 -4.23 6.26 -10.24
C ALA A 77 -4.06 4.80 -10.71
N PHE A 78 -4.53 4.46 -11.91
CA PHE A 78 -4.35 3.12 -12.47
C PHE A 78 -2.89 2.83 -12.83
N ARG A 79 -2.16 3.82 -13.33
CA ARG A 79 -0.74 3.69 -13.66
C ARG A 79 0.08 3.30 -12.42
N VAL A 80 -0.11 4.01 -11.30
CA VAL A 80 0.63 3.75 -10.07
C VAL A 80 0.07 2.52 -9.33
N ASN A 81 -1.24 2.50 -9.05
CA ASN A 81 -1.82 1.50 -8.15
C ASN A 81 -2.03 0.14 -8.82
N ALA A 82 -2.23 0.10 -10.13
CA ALA A 82 -2.44 -1.15 -10.86
C ALA A 82 -1.19 -1.59 -11.63
N LEU A 83 -0.68 -0.79 -12.58
CA LEU A 83 0.49 -1.19 -13.37
C LEU A 83 1.76 -1.25 -12.52
N GLY A 84 1.95 -0.33 -11.56
CA GLY A 84 3.04 -0.41 -10.59
C GLY A 84 2.97 -1.70 -9.76
N ALA A 85 1.80 -2.08 -9.25
CA ALA A 85 1.61 -3.34 -8.52
C ALA A 85 1.89 -4.57 -9.40
N ARG A 86 1.47 -4.55 -10.68
CA ARG A 86 1.81 -5.60 -11.67
C ARG A 86 3.31 -5.73 -11.83
N ASN A 87 4.02 -4.63 -12.03
CA ASN A 87 5.48 -4.66 -12.23
C ASN A 87 6.20 -5.22 -11.01
N MET A 88 5.76 -4.86 -9.79
CA MET A 88 6.30 -5.40 -8.54
C MET A 88 6.00 -6.91 -8.40
N ALA A 89 4.84 -7.38 -8.81
CA ALA A 89 4.49 -8.80 -8.80
C ALA A 89 5.35 -9.60 -9.81
N VAL A 90 5.54 -9.08 -11.02
CA VAL A 90 6.42 -9.67 -12.04
C VAL A 90 7.86 -9.70 -11.54
N ALA A 91 8.34 -8.62 -10.93
CA ALA A 91 9.69 -8.54 -10.35
C ALA A 91 9.87 -9.59 -9.24
N ALA A 92 8.90 -9.74 -8.34
CA ALA A 92 8.90 -10.74 -7.28
C ALA A 92 8.98 -12.16 -7.85
N ASN A 93 8.10 -12.47 -8.81
CA ASN A 93 8.06 -13.79 -9.44
C ASN A 93 9.38 -14.14 -10.17
N THR A 94 10.01 -13.14 -10.80
CA THR A 94 11.28 -13.31 -11.55
C THR A 94 12.44 -13.78 -10.65
N VAL A 95 12.45 -13.38 -9.37
CA VAL A 95 13.51 -13.69 -8.40
C VAL A 95 13.07 -14.70 -7.33
N ASP A 96 11.88 -15.30 -7.50
CA ASP A 96 11.25 -16.25 -6.57
C ASP A 96 10.96 -15.66 -5.18
N ALA A 97 10.80 -14.33 -5.10
CA ALA A 97 10.47 -13.62 -3.88
C ALA A 97 8.97 -13.76 -3.52
N LYS A 98 8.65 -13.64 -2.24
CA LYS A 98 7.28 -13.39 -1.76
C LYS A 98 6.95 -11.91 -1.96
N ILE A 99 5.73 -11.61 -2.39
CA ILE A 99 5.25 -10.21 -2.40
C ILE A 99 4.13 -10.01 -1.38
N ILE A 100 4.24 -8.96 -0.58
CA ILE A 100 3.20 -8.44 0.29
C ILE A 100 2.72 -7.14 -0.32
N HIS A 101 1.47 -7.12 -0.80
CA HIS A 101 0.88 -5.94 -1.44
C HIS A 101 -0.10 -5.24 -0.52
N MET A 102 0.17 -3.96 -0.24
CA MET A 102 -0.74 -3.13 0.55
C MET A 102 -1.93 -2.70 -0.29
N SER A 103 -3.12 -3.15 0.08
CA SER A 103 -4.40 -2.75 -0.51
C SER A 103 -5.22 -1.90 0.47
N ALA A 104 -6.50 -1.67 0.16
CA ALA A 104 -7.37 -0.79 0.93
C ALA A 104 -8.78 -1.39 1.09
N ASP A 105 -9.50 -0.93 2.12
CA ASP A 105 -10.91 -1.22 2.33
C ASP A 105 -11.82 -0.60 1.25
N ASP A 106 -11.36 0.45 0.55
CA ASP A 106 -12.04 1.06 -0.59
C ASP A 106 -12.27 0.11 -1.78
N VAL A 107 -11.69 -1.11 -1.76
CA VAL A 107 -12.05 -2.16 -2.73
C VAL A 107 -13.48 -2.67 -2.51
N PHE A 108 -14.08 -2.39 -1.36
CA PHE A 108 -15.47 -2.67 -1.05
C PHE A 108 -16.35 -1.44 -1.23
N SER A 109 -17.66 -1.65 -1.39
CA SER A 109 -18.62 -0.55 -1.62
C SER A 109 -18.94 0.28 -0.37
N GLY A 110 -18.65 -0.23 0.83
CA GLY A 110 -19.05 0.38 2.09
C GLY A 110 -20.55 0.29 2.40
N GLN A 111 -21.35 -0.41 1.60
CA GLN A 111 -22.81 -0.48 1.77
C GLN A 111 -23.28 -1.62 2.68
N SER A 112 -22.39 -2.51 3.10
CA SER A 112 -22.72 -3.59 4.00
C SER A 112 -23.01 -3.06 5.40
N ARG A 113 -23.99 -3.67 6.09
CA ARG A 113 -24.29 -3.42 7.52
C ARG A 113 -23.43 -4.27 8.46
N SER A 114 -22.71 -5.25 7.93
CA SER A 114 -21.76 -6.11 8.64
C SER A 114 -20.35 -5.86 8.18
N ALA A 115 -19.37 -6.26 8.99
CA ALA A 115 -17.96 -6.21 8.61
C ALA A 115 -17.69 -7.07 7.38
N TYR A 116 -16.90 -6.55 6.45
CA TYR A 116 -16.42 -7.31 5.29
C TYR A 116 -15.39 -8.36 5.72
N ARG A 117 -15.33 -9.44 4.95
CA ARG A 117 -14.40 -10.55 5.12
C ARG A 117 -13.51 -10.67 3.88
N GLU A 118 -12.43 -11.43 4.00
CA GLU A 118 -11.42 -11.60 2.95
C GLU A 118 -11.98 -12.15 1.65
N TYR A 119 -13.02 -12.98 1.73
CA TYR A 119 -13.65 -13.66 0.58
C TYR A 119 -14.91 -12.95 0.05
N ASP A 120 -15.31 -11.82 0.67
CA ASP A 120 -16.42 -11.05 0.13
C ASP A 120 -16.01 -10.43 -1.22
N THR A 121 -16.97 -10.42 -2.14
CA THR A 121 -16.74 -9.90 -3.50
C THR A 121 -16.47 -8.40 -3.44
N PRO A 122 -15.30 -7.94 -3.91
CA PRO A 122 -15.00 -6.51 -4.00
C PRO A 122 -15.95 -5.80 -4.98
N HIS A 123 -16.39 -4.61 -4.59
CA HIS A 123 -17.24 -3.75 -5.44
C HIS A 123 -16.90 -2.27 -5.20
N PRO A 124 -15.72 -1.79 -5.66
CA PRO A 124 -15.27 -0.43 -5.42
C PRO A 124 -16.13 0.59 -6.13
N THR A 125 -16.44 1.69 -5.44
CA THR A 125 -17.22 2.81 -5.97
C THR A 125 -16.35 4.00 -6.37
N THR A 126 -15.15 4.13 -5.80
CA THR A 126 -14.20 5.22 -6.05
C THR A 126 -13.14 4.82 -7.09
N MET A 127 -12.51 5.80 -7.76
CA MET A 127 -11.38 5.53 -8.66
C MET A 127 -10.17 5.00 -7.90
N TYR A 128 -9.93 5.47 -6.66
CA TYR A 128 -8.92 4.91 -5.77
C TYR A 128 -9.18 3.40 -5.55
N GLY A 129 -10.36 3.02 -5.07
CA GLY A 129 -10.72 1.62 -4.83
C GLY A 129 -10.63 0.75 -6.08
N LYS A 130 -11.10 1.27 -7.24
CA LYS A 130 -11.01 0.56 -8.54
C LYS A 130 -9.56 0.30 -8.94
N SER A 131 -8.68 1.30 -8.81
CA SER A 131 -7.26 1.18 -9.14
C SER A 131 -6.55 0.20 -8.20
N LYS A 132 -6.88 0.21 -6.90
CA LYS A 132 -6.35 -0.74 -5.91
C LYS A 132 -6.80 -2.17 -6.21
N LEU A 133 -8.09 -2.39 -6.51
CA LEU A 133 -8.60 -3.71 -6.87
C LEU A 133 -7.94 -4.26 -8.14
N MET A 134 -7.72 -3.42 -9.15
CA MET A 134 -6.99 -3.83 -10.35
C MET A 134 -5.55 -4.27 -9.99
N GLY A 135 -4.88 -3.55 -9.08
CA GLY A 135 -3.58 -3.94 -8.55
C GLY A 135 -3.59 -5.30 -7.85
N GLU A 136 -4.60 -5.57 -7.00
CA GLU A 136 -4.79 -6.89 -6.39
C GLU A 136 -4.90 -8.01 -7.44
N ASN A 137 -5.70 -7.76 -8.49
CA ASN A 137 -5.89 -8.74 -9.55
C ASN A 137 -4.58 -9.05 -10.28
N PHE A 138 -3.80 -8.03 -10.60
CA PHE A 138 -2.47 -8.23 -11.19
C PHE A 138 -1.50 -8.95 -10.25
N VAL A 139 -1.52 -8.65 -8.95
CA VAL A 139 -0.66 -9.36 -7.99
C VAL A 139 -1.02 -10.85 -7.94
N ARG A 140 -2.32 -11.20 -7.94
CA ARG A 140 -2.78 -12.59 -7.98
C ARG A 140 -2.37 -13.30 -9.28
N GLU A 141 -2.45 -12.59 -10.40
CA GLU A 141 -2.15 -13.14 -11.73
C GLU A 141 -0.64 -13.36 -11.94
N PHE A 142 0.19 -12.39 -11.54
CA PHE A 142 1.62 -12.36 -11.88
C PHE A 142 2.56 -12.85 -10.78
N SER A 143 2.08 -13.15 -9.57
CA SER A 143 2.91 -13.70 -8.50
C SER A 143 2.25 -14.89 -7.83
N VAL A 144 2.95 -16.03 -7.81
CA VAL A 144 2.48 -17.25 -7.12
C VAL A 144 2.58 -17.12 -5.61
N LYS A 145 3.62 -16.44 -5.11
CA LYS A 145 3.88 -16.25 -3.67
C LYS A 145 3.45 -14.84 -3.24
N HIS A 146 2.15 -14.62 -3.05
CA HIS A 146 1.65 -13.31 -2.69
C HIS A 146 0.80 -13.30 -1.42
N PHE A 147 0.80 -12.14 -0.75
CA PHE A 147 -0.15 -11.75 0.27
C PHE A 147 -0.71 -10.38 -0.10
N ILE A 148 -2.01 -10.20 0.09
CA ILE A 148 -2.71 -8.93 -0.12
C ILE A 148 -3.29 -8.50 1.21
N LEU A 149 -2.82 -7.36 1.73
CA LEU A 149 -3.26 -6.81 3.00
C LEU A 149 -4.20 -5.63 2.72
N ARG A 150 -5.49 -5.82 2.93
CA ARG A 150 -6.49 -4.75 2.86
C ARG A 150 -6.54 -4.05 4.21
N THR A 151 -6.22 -2.76 4.21
CA THR A 151 -6.21 -1.95 5.42
C THR A 151 -7.16 -0.78 5.27
N SER A 152 -7.77 -0.39 6.38
CA SER A 152 -8.50 0.84 6.49
C SER A 152 -7.61 1.93 7.07
N TRP A 153 -8.10 3.09 7.23
CA TRP A 153 -7.53 4.31 7.79
C TRP A 153 -6.28 4.14 8.66
N LEU A 154 -5.11 4.13 8.01
CA LEU A 154 -3.81 3.98 8.67
C LEU A 154 -3.46 5.23 9.49
N PHE A 155 -3.13 5.02 10.76
CA PHE A 155 -2.55 6.05 11.62
C PHE A 155 -1.16 5.65 12.13
N SER A 156 -0.29 6.64 12.29
CA SER A 156 1.07 6.48 12.81
C SER A 156 1.48 7.76 13.55
N PRO A 157 2.49 7.74 14.42
CA PRO A 157 3.00 8.94 15.09
C PRO A 157 3.53 10.03 14.15
N VAL A 158 3.74 9.72 12.88
CA VAL A 158 4.38 10.62 11.91
C VAL A 158 3.36 11.42 11.07
N ASN A 159 2.08 11.05 11.10
CA ASN A 159 1.04 11.76 10.31
C ASN A 159 -0.35 11.42 10.87
N HIS A 160 -0.97 12.39 11.51
CA HIS A 160 -2.18 12.21 12.29
C HIS A 160 -3.35 13.00 11.69
N ARG A 161 -4.21 12.33 10.91
CA ARG A 161 -5.49 12.93 10.53
C ARG A 161 -6.30 13.41 11.75
N VAL A 162 -6.10 12.77 12.91
CA VAL A 162 -6.72 13.21 14.17
C VAL A 162 -6.18 14.58 14.59
N GLU A 163 -4.86 14.80 14.46
CA GLU A 163 -4.26 16.11 14.74
C GLU A 163 -4.75 17.18 13.76
N ASP A 164 -4.86 16.84 12.47
CA ASP A 164 -5.43 17.75 11.45
C ASP A 164 -6.87 18.13 11.78
N ILE A 165 -7.70 17.16 12.21
CA ILE A 165 -9.09 17.38 12.64
C ILE A 165 -9.13 18.28 13.89
N ILE A 166 -8.25 18.02 14.88
CA ILE A 166 -8.18 18.84 16.11
C ILE A 166 -7.75 20.26 15.75
N LYS A 167 -6.76 20.43 14.89
CA LYS A 167 -6.27 21.73 14.43
C LYS A 167 -7.36 22.49 13.69
N GLU A 168 -8.06 21.86 12.74
CA GLU A 168 -9.19 22.44 12.04
C GLU A 168 -10.28 22.89 13.02
N ALA A 169 -10.62 22.04 14.01
CA ALA A 169 -11.59 22.38 15.05
C ALA A 169 -11.15 23.59 15.89
N GLN A 170 -9.88 23.69 16.22
CA GLN A 170 -9.33 24.82 16.98
C GLN A 170 -9.33 26.13 16.18
N GLU A 171 -8.99 26.06 14.88
CA GLU A 171 -8.89 27.23 14.00
C GLU A 171 -10.27 27.75 13.55
N THR A 172 -11.21 26.84 13.25
CA THR A 172 -12.49 27.19 12.63
C THR A 172 -13.71 27.07 13.55
N GLY A 173 -13.52 26.48 14.73
CA GLY A 173 -14.61 26.19 15.69
C GLY A 173 -15.54 25.04 15.26
N LYS A 174 -15.29 24.39 14.11
CA LYS A 174 -16.11 23.27 13.60
C LYS A 174 -15.30 22.37 12.68
N VAL A 175 -15.72 21.12 12.55
CA VAL A 175 -15.16 20.16 11.61
C VAL A 175 -16.29 19.52 10.81
N MET A 176 -16.09 19.38 9.51
CA MET A 176 -17.02 18.68 8.62
C MET A 176 -16.57 17.23 8.44
N VAL A 177 -17.40 16.28 8.89
CA VAL A 177 -17.15 14.86 8.72
C VAL A 177 -18.27 14.20 7.90
N PRO A 178 -17.95 13.28 6.97
CA PRO A 178 -18.96 12.56 6.22
C PRO A 178 -19.83 11.70 7.14
N LYS A 179 -21.15 11.89 7.12
CA LYS A 179 -22.10 11.17 7.99
C LYS A 179 -22.13 9.66 7.71
N ALA A 180 -21.85 9.24 6.49
CA ALA A 180 -21.98 7.85 6.02
C ALA A 180 -20.63 7.15 5.80
N GLN A 181 -19.54 7.71 6.31
CA GLN A 181 -18.22 7.07 6.20
C GLN A 181 -17.92 6.30 7.48
N TYR A 182 -17.83 4.98 7.35
CA TYR A 182 -17.42 4.07 8.42
C TYR A 182 -16.02 3.55 8.12
N SER A 183 -15.14 3.54 9.09
CA SER A 183 -13.76 3.11 8.94
C SER A 183 -13.26 2.49 10.24
N SER A 184 -12.35 1.52 10.14
CA SER A 184 -11.67 0.92 11.27
C SER A 184 -10.24 1.47 11.32
N PRO A 185 -9.88 2.33 12.29
CA PRO A 185 -8.52 2.83 12.41
C PRO A 185 -7.53 1.67 12.56
N THR A 186 -6.47 1.68 11.75
CA THR A 186 -5.44 0.63 11.72
C THR A 186 -4.11 1.24 12.12
N SER A 187 -3.49 0.72 13.19
CA SER A 187 -2.16 1.14 13.60
C SER A 187 -1.11 0.66 12.61
N ALA A 188 -0.29 1.58 12.10
CA ALA A 188 0.82 1.22 11.21
C ALA A 188 1.87 0.33 11.91
N TYR A 189 2.03 0.46 13.22
CA TYR A 189 2.92 -0.42 14.00
C TYR A 189 2.37 -1.84 14.13
N GLN A 190 1.09 -2.00 14.47
CA GLN A 190 0.46 -3.32 14.52
C GLN A 190 0.42 -4.01 13.16
N LEU A 191 0.30 -3.22 12.09
CA LEU A 191 0.35 -3.77 10.72
C LEU A 191 1.77 -4.20 10.32
N ALA A 192 2.81 -3.59 10.90
CA ALA A 192 4.22 -3.94 10.63
C ALA A 192 4.68 -5.17 11.44
N GLU A 193 4.02 -5.50 12.54
CA GLU A 193 4.22 -6.69 13.37
C GLU A 193 3.74 -7.96 12.68
#